data_07eab9a023dd51a22e69146654a425c6
#
_entry.id   07eab9a023dd51a22e69146654a425c6
#
_cell.length_a   1.000
_cell.length_b   1.000
_cell.length_c   1.000
_cell.angle_alpha   90.00
_cell.angle_beta   90.00
_cell.angle_gamma   90.00
#
_symmetry.space_group_name_H-M   'P 1'
#
loop_
_entity.id
_entity.type
_entity.pdbx_description
1 polymer ?
#
loop_
_entity_poly.entity_id
_entity_poly.type
_entity_poly.pdbx_seq_one_letter_code
_entity_poly.pdbx_strand_id
1 'polypeptide(L)'
;METWREKFRRFLVSLGLLTEPGVHYIGGSDVLPPPLSREREAELLSRPGDPAARGELIEHNLRLVVYIARRFENTGINLEDLISIGTIGLIKAVETYRPEKNIKLATYASRCIENEILMYLRKNAARRGEVSFDEPLNTDWDGKELLL
;
A
#
# COMPACT_ATOMS: atom_id res chain seq x y z
N MET A 1 -18.29 -7.52 17.66
CA MET A 1 -17.13 -8.10 16.97
C MET A 1 -16.42 -7.03 16.16
N GLU A 2 -15.13 -6.97 16.28
CA GLU A 2 -14.36 -5.95 15.62
C GLU A 2 -14.18 -6.27 14.14
N THR A 3 -14.39 -5.27 13.29
CA THR A 3 -14.23 -5.45 11.86
C THR A 3 -12.75 -5.43 11.48
N TRP A 4 -12.46 -5.92 10.27
CA TRP A 4 -11.10 -5.84 9.75
C TRP A 4 -10.62 -4.40 9.67
N ARG A 5 -11.51 -3.47 9.32
CA ARG A 5 -11.16 -2.05 9.25
C ARG A 5 -10.72 -1.51 10.61
N GLU A 6 -11.43 -1.90 11.65
CA GLU A 6 -11.08 -1.45 12.99
C GLU A 6 -9.74 -2.01 13.44
N LYS A 7 -9.50 -3.28 13.15
CA LYS A 7 -8.21 -3.89 13.46
C LYS A 7 -7.08 -3.21 12.71
N PHE A 8 -7.31 -2.93 11.44
CA PHE A 8 -6.30 -2.28 10.62
C PHE A 8 -6.05 -0.87 11.10
N ARG A 9 -7.12 -0.15 11.46
CA ARG A 9 -6.98 1.20 11.99
C ARG A 9 -6.13 1.21 13.26
N ARG A 10 -6.38 0.28 14.18
CA ARG A 10 -5.57 0.18 15.39
C ARG A 10 -4.12 -0.12 15.08
N PHE A 11 -3.91 -0.96 14.09
CA PHE A 11 -2.55 -1.26 13.64
C PHE A 11 -1.85 0.00 13.15
N LEU A 12 -2.54 0.80 12.34
CA LEU A 12 -1.97 2.04 11.84
C LEU A 12 -1.72 3.05 12.96
N VAL A 13 -2.63 3.11 13.94
CA VAL A 13 -2.42 3.97 15.10
C VAL A 13 -1.19 3.52 15.87
N SER A 14 -1.03 2.24 16.05
CA SER A 14 0.12 1.72 16.79
C SER A 14 1.44 2.00 16.08
N LEU A 15 1.39 2.14 14.77
CA LEU A 15 2.56 2.50 13.98
C LEU A 15 2.77 4.01 13.90
N GLY A 16 1.84 4.78 14.44
CA GLY A 16 1.96 6.23 14.41
C GLY A 16 1.54 6.87 13.12
N LEU A 17 0.88 6.14 12.26
CA LEU A 17 0.40 6.67 10.99
C LEU A 17 -0.89 7.44 11.13
N LEU A 18 -1.71 7.07 12.11
CA LEU A 18 -2.98 7.72 12.38
C LEU A 18 -3.01 8.10 13.85
N THR A 19 -3.77 9.14 14.16
CA THR A 19 -3.97 9.54 15.55
C THR A 19 -5.32 9.06 16.05
N GLU A 20 -5.38 8.78 17.34
CA GLU A 20 -6.64 8.49 17.96
C GLU A 20 -7.46 9.77 18.05
N PRO A 21 -8.80 9.66 18.03
CA PRO A 21 -9.62 10.84 18.24
C PRO A 21 -9.29 11.51 19.55
N GLY A 22 -9.05 12.80 19.52
CA GLY A 22 -8.75 13.57 20.71
C GLY A 22 -7.30 13.59 21.13
N VAL A 23 -6.45 12.89 20.42
CA VAL A 23 -5.02 12.88 20.72
C VAL A 23 -4.28 13.63 19.63
N HIS A 24 -3.54 14.64 20.03
CA HIS A 24 -2.75 15.42 19.09
C HIS A 24 -1.35 14.86 19.00
N TYR A 25 -1.27 13.68 18.49
CA TYR A 25 0.02 13.06 18.31
C TYR A 25 0.41 13.11 16.85
N ILE A 26 1.58 13.57 16.60
CA ILE A 26 2.09 13.63 15.24
C ILE A 26 2.99 12.45 15.03
N GLY A 27 2.39 11.38 14.53
CA GLY A 27 3.16 10.20 14.24
C GLY A 27 3.80 10.30 12.91
N GLY A 28 4.59 11.12 12.57
CA GLY A 28 5.13 11.28 11.25
C GLY A 28 5.86 10.07 10.73
N SER A 29 6.60 10.27 9.68
CA SER A 29 7.37 9.22 9.06
C SER A 29 8.40 8.60 9.99
N ASP A 30 8.68 9.28 11.07
CA ASP A 30 9.69 8.81 12.03
C ASP A 30 9.26 7.54 12.77
N VAL A 31 7.97 7.25 12.76
CA VAL A 31 7.45 6.09 13.47
C VAL A 31 7.43 4.85 12.59
N LEU A 32 7.49 5.03 11.29
CA LEU A 32 7.52 3.90 10.39
C LEU A 32 8.91 3.28 10.34
N PRO A 33 8.99 1.95 10.32
CA PRO A 33 10.29 1.32 10.22
C PRO A 33 11.03 1.75 8.95
N PRO A 34 12.34 1.89 9.02
CA PRO A 34 13.10 2.24 7.82
C PRO A 34 13.14 1.06 6.84
N PRO A 35 13.51 1.32 5.60
CA PRO A 35 13.70 0.24 4.64
C PRO A 35 14.73 -0.76 5.12
N LEU A 36 14.54 -2.01 4.77
CA LEU A 36 15.46 -3.07 5.13
C LEU A 36 16.76 -2.94 4.34
N SER A 37 17.85 -3.41 4.93
CA SER A 37 19.08 -3.55 4.18
C SER A 37 18.90 -4.60 3.10
N ARG A 38 19.74 -4.53 2.08
CA ARG A 38 19.69 -5.49 0.99
C ARG A 38 19.89 -6.92 1.52
N GLU A 39 20.81 -7.09 2.46
CA GLU A 39 21.09 -8.38 3.02
C GLU A 39 19.93 -8.94 3.83
N ARG A 40 19.31 -8.08 4.64
CA ARG A 40 18.18 -8.54 5.44
C ARG A 40 16.99 -8.89 4.57
N GLU A 41 16.71 -8.06 3.57
CA GLU A 41 15.62 -8.33 2.65
C GLU A 41 15.84 -9.68 1.93
N ALA A 42 17.05 -9.93 1.47
CA ALA A 42 17.36 -11.19 0.81
C ALA A 42 17.16 -12.37 1.74
N GLU A 43 17.56 -12.22 3.00
CA GLU A 43 17.36 -13.27 3.97
C GLU A 43 15.89 -13.60 4.18
N LEU A 44 15.09 -12.57 4.33
CA LEU A 44 13.65 -12.76 4.53
C LEU A 44 13.00 -13.40 3.31
N LEU A 45 13.43 -12.97 2.13
CA LEU A 45 12.90 -13.53 0.89
C LEU A 45 13.30 -14.98 0.67
N SER A 46 14.36 -15.43 1.35
CA SER A 46 14.78 -16.81 1.26
C SER A 46 13.90 -17.75 2.08
N ARG A 47 12.94 -17.19 2.82
CA ARG A 47 12.03 -17.98 3.65
C ARG A 47 10.59 -17.80 3.18
N PRO A 48 10.26 -18.21 1.95
CA PRO A 48 8.91 -18.05 1.44
C PRO A 48 7.93 -18.86 2.28
N GLY A 49 6.76 -18.27 2.53
CA GLY A 49 5.75 -18.94 3.33
C GLY A 49 5.92 -18.77 4.83
N ASP A 50 7.02 -18.18 5.29
CA ASP A 50 7.21 -17.89 6.71
C ASP A 50 6.43 -16.64 7.09
N PRO A 51 5.39 -16.74 7.95
CA PRO A 51 4.60 -15.59 8.31
C PRO A 51 5.42 -14.48 8.97
N ALA A 52 6.41 -14.83 9.78
CA ALA A 52 7.22 -13.83 10.45
C ALA A 52 8.05 -13.04 9.44
N ALA A 53 8.62 -13.74 8.46
CA ALA A 53 9.42 -13.10 7.43
C ALA A 53 8.54 -12.18 6.58
N ARG A 54 7.35 -12.64 6.22
CA ARG A 54 6.41 -11.81 5.46
C ARG A 54 6.00 -10.59 6.23
N GLY A 55 5.72 -10.74 7.52
CA GLY A 55 5.35 -9.62 8.37
C GLY A 55 6.41 -8.54 8.40
N GLU A 56 7.68 -8.95 8.51
CA GLU A 56 8.77 -8.00 8.54
C GLU A 56 8.92 -7.28 7.20
N LEU A 57 8.78 -8.02 6.10
CA LEU A 57 8.83 -7.40 4.77
C LEU A 57 7.71 -6.37 4.59
N ILE A 58 6.52 -6.68 5.07
CA ILE A 58 5.38 -5.76 4.97
C ILE A 58 5.64 -4.52 5.82
N GLU A 59 6.02 -4.70 7.08
CA GLU A 59 6.23 -3.59 7.99
C GLU A 59 7.26 -2.61 7.45
N HIS A 60 8.35 -3.11 6.91
CA HIS A 60 9.45 -2.26 6.46
C HIS A 60 9.23 -1.69 5.06
N ASN A 61 8.08 -1.96 4.46
CA ASN A 61 7.70 -1.38 3.18
C ASN A 61 6.44 -0.53 3.29
N LEU A 62 5.95 -0.27 4.51
CA LEU A 62 4.76 0.56 4.71
C LEU A 62 4.99 2.00 4.28
N ARG A 63 6.23 2.50 4.38
CA ARG A 63 6.53 3.85 3.89
C ARG A 63 6.20 3.98 2.41
N LEU A 64 6.45 2.93 1.66
CA LEU A 64 6.15 2.92 0.23
C LEU A 64 4.65 3.04 -0.01
N VAL A 65 3.85 2.33 0.80
CA VAL A 65 2.40 2.41 0.70
C VAL A 65 1.93 3.85 0.94
N VAL A 66 2.43 4.48 2.01
CA VAL A 66 2.04 5.84 2.34
C VAL A 66 2.44 6.80 1.23
N TYR A 67 3.65 6.65 0.73
CA TYR A 67 4.15 7.51 -0.33
C TYR A 67 3.26 7.43 -1.57
N ILE A 68 2.91 6.22 -1.98
CA ILE A 68 2.07 6.03 -3.17
C ILE A 68 0.64 6.51 -2.91
N ALA A 69 0.09 6.17 -1.74
CA ALA A 69 -1.27 6.58 -1.40
C ALA A 69 -1.44 8.10 -1.44
N ARG A 70 -0.43 8.83 -0.99
CA ARG A 70 -0.49 10.29 -1.00
C ARG A 70 -0.62 10.88 -2.40
N ARG A 71 -0.16 10.16 -3.39
CA ARG A 71 -0.27 10.62 -4.78
C ARG A 71 -1.71 10.59 -5.27
N PHE A 72 -2.59 9.94 -4.54
CA PHE A 72 -4.01 9.84 -4.89
C PHE A 72 -4.92 10.64 -3.96
N GLU A 73 -4.35 11.50 -3.13
CA GLU A 73 -5.15 12.25 -2.17
C GLU A 73 -6.19 13.15 -2.84
N ASN A 74 -5.88 13.66 -4.01
CA ASN A 74 -6.78 14.58 -4.70
C ASN A 74 -7.96 13.89 -5.39
N THR A 75 -8.09 12.59 -5.22
CA THR A 75 -9.21 11.85 -5.81
C THR A 75 -10.48 11.95 -4.96
N GLY A 76 -10.40 12.58 -3.80
CA GLY A 76 -11.55 12.70 -2.90
C GLY A 76 -11.71 11.52 -1.96
N ILE A 77 -10.84 10.54 -2.05
CA ILE A 77 -10.88 9.38 -1.16
C ILE A 77 -10.01 9.69 0.06
N ASN A 78 -10.48 9.28 1.22
CA ASN A 78 -9.77 9.47 2.46
C ASN A 78 -8.40 8.78 2.41
N LEU A 79 -7.36 9.48 2.87
CA LEU A 79 -6.01 8.91 2.84
C LEU A 79 -5.91 7.61 3.61
N GLU A 80 -6.61 7.50 4.74
CA GLU A 80 -6.64 6.28 5.52
C GLU A 80 -7.13 5.10 4.69
N ASP A 81 -8.18 5.32 3.91
CA ASP A 81 -8.72 4.29 3.05
C ASP A 81 -7.72 3.93 1.95
N LEU A 82 -7.07 4.93 1.38
CA LEU A 82 -6.07 4.67 0.35
C LEU A 82 -4.90 3.85 0.88
N ILE A 83 -4.47 4.13 2.10
CA ILE A 83 -3.39 3.37 2.73
C ILE A 83 -3.84 1.94 2.98
N SER A 84 -5.07 1.77 3.44
CA SER A 84 -5.60 0.41 3.67
C SER A 84 -5.61 -0.40 2.39
N ILE A 85 -6.09 0.21 1.33
CA ILE A 85 -6.18 -0.45 0.02
C ILE A 85 -4.78 -0.73 -0.51
N GLY A 86 -3.88 0.25 -0.40
CA GLY A 86 -2.51 0.07 -0.85
C GLY A 86 -1.80 -1.03 -0.10
N THR A 87 -2.10 -1.19 1.18
CA THR A 87 -1.49 -2.24 1.98
C THR A 87 -1.92 -3.62 1.49
N ILE A 88 -3.15 -3.75 1.02
CA ILE A 88 -3.59 -5.01 0.41
C ILE A 88 -2.69 -5.32 -0.79
N GLY A 89 -2.39 -4.31 -1.60
CA GLY A 89 -1.48 -4.49 -2.71
C GLY A 89 -0.09 -4.92 -2.28
N LEU A 90 0.41 -4.34 -1.20
CA LEU A 90 1.71 -4.71 -0.66
C LEU A 90 1.72 -6.16 -0.16
N ILE A 91 0.66 -6.56 0.53
CA ILE A 91 0.55 -7.94 1.01
C ILE A 91 0.57 -8.91 -0.18
N LYS A 92 -0.20 -8.62 -1.20
CA LYS A 92 -0.21 -9.44 -2.41
C LYS A 92 1.16 -9.50 -3.05
N ALA A 93 1.86 -8.37 -3.08
CA ALA A 93 3.20 -8.32 -3.67
C ALA A 93 4.16 -9.22 -2.92
N VAL A 94 4.16 -9.16 -1.60
CA VAL A 94 5.06 -9.98 -0.80
C VAL A 94 4.77 -11.47 -1.00
N GLU A 95 3.50 -11.81 -1.17
CA GLU A 95 3.11 -13.20 -1.36
C GLU A 95 3.47 -13.75 -2.74
N THR A 96 3.51 -12.89 -3.75
CA THR A 96 3.69 -13.34 -5.14
C THR A 96 5.04 -12.99 -5.73
N TYR A 97 5.85 -12.24 -5.01
CA TYR A 97 7.13 -11.80 -5.52
C TYR A 97 8.08 -12.97 -5.75
N ARG A 98 8.80 -12.91 -6.87
CA ARG A 98 9.77 -13.92 -7.25
C ARG A 98 11.12 -13.26 -7.52
N PRO A 99 12.10 -13.47 -6.62
CA PRO A 99 13.41 -12.81 -6.78
C PRO A 99 14.11 -13.16 -8.10
N GLU A 100 13.85 -14.33 -8.64
CA GLU A 100 14.52 -14.78 -9.86
C GLU A 100 14.09 -13.99 -11.11
N LYS A 101 13.09 -13.11 -10.99
CA LYS A 101 12.63 -12.33 -12.13
C LYS A 101 13.43 -11.05 -12.35
N ASN A 102 14.48 -10.82 -11.56
CA ASN A 102 15.34 -9.65 -11.71
C ASN A 102 14.66 -8.29 -11.56
N ILE A 103 13.56 -8.25 -10.82
CA ILE A 103 12.87 -7.01 -10.48
C ILE A 103 12.99 -6.83 -8.99
N LYS A 104 13.34 -5.64 -8.54
CA LYS A 104 13.43 -5.37 -7.11
C LYS A 104 12.06 -5.44 -6.46
N LEU A 105 12.03 -5.90 -5.21
CA LEU A 105 10.77 -6.00 -4.49
C LEU A 105 10.04 -4.67 -4.44
N ALA A 106 10.75 -3.58 -4.15
CA ALA A 106 10.10 -2.26 -4.06
C ALA A 106 9.44 -1.87 -5.38
N THR A 107 10.06 -2.19 -6.50
CA THR A 107 9.49 -1.88 -7.80
C THR A 107 8.23 -2.70 -8.05
N TYR A 108 8.30 -3.98 -7.76
CA TYR A 108 7.16 -4.86 -7.94
C TYR A 108 6.02 -4.47 -6.99
N ALA A 109 6.36 -4.21 -5.72
CA ALA A 109 5.36 -3.81 -4.75
C ALA A 109 4.69 -2.50 -5.12
N SER A 110 5.45 -1.55 -5.65
CA SER A 110 4.87 -0.27 -6.08
C SER A 110 3.77 -0.49 -7.10
N ARG A 111 3.99 -1.35 -8.06
CA ARG A 111 2.98 -1.65 -9.08
C ARG A 111 1.74 -2.29 -8.46
N CYS A 112 1.95 -3.23 -7.54
CA CYS A 112 0.83 -3.89 -6.89
C CYS A 112 0.01 -2.92 -6.04
N ILE A 113 0.68 -2.01 -5.34
CA ILE A 113 0.02 -1.01 -4.52
C ILE A 113 -0.80 -0.08 -5.42
N GLU A 114 -0.19 0.42 -6.47
CA GLU A 114 -0.87 1.31 -7.41
C GLU A 114 -2.08 0.65 -8.04
N ASN A 115 -1.92 -0.60 -8.45
CA ASN A 115 -3.00 -1.32 -9.10
C ASN A 115 -4.19 -1.51 -8.15
N GLU A 116 -3.95 -1.83 -6.89
CA GLU A 116 -5.05 -1.97 -5.93
C GLU A 116 -5.79 -0.66 -5.76
N ILE A 117 -5.07 0.43 -5.64
CA ILE A 117 -5.69 1.74 -5.49
C ILE A 117 -6.49 2.10 -6.73
N LEU A 118 -5.90 1.90 -7.91
CA LEU A 118 -6.58 2.23 -9.15
C LEU A 118 -7.84 1.41 -9.35
N MET A 119 -7.79 0.12 -9.04
CA MET A 119 -8.98 -0.72 -9.13
C MET A 119 -10.08 -0.25 -8.20
N TYR A 120 -9.69 0.15 -6.99
CA TYR A 120 -10.65 0.68 -6.04
C TYR A 120 -11.29 1.97 -6.55
N LEU A 121 -10.48 2.86 -7.10
CA LEU A 121 -10.98 4.12 -7.62
C LEU A 121 -11.97 3.90 -8.78
N ARG A 122 -11.67 2.96 -9.65
CA ARG A 122 -12.57 2.64 -10.75
C ARG A 122 -13.91 2.09 -10.26
N LYS A 123 -13.86 1.17 -9.31
CA LYS A 123 -15.07 0.62 -8.74
C LYS A 123 -15.89 1.69 -8.05
N ASN A 124 -15.22 2.57 -7.34
CA ASN A 124 -15.89 3.65 -6.62
C ASN A 124 -16.54 4.63 -7.59
N ALA A 125 -15.84 4.97 -8.67
CA ALA A 125 -16.37 5.86 -9.69
C ALA A 125 -17.59 5.24 -10.40
N ALA A 126 -17.49 3.97 -10.75
CA ALA A 126 -18.58 3.27 -11.41
C ALA A 126 -19.81 3.21 -10.51
N ARG A 127 -19.59 2.97 -9.22
CA ARG A 127 -20.69 2.90 -8.27
C ARG A 127 -21.42 4.22 -8.12
N ARG A 128 -20.68 5.34 -8.28
CA ARG A 128 -21.26 6.68 -8.22
C ARG A 128 -21.81 7.15 -9.55
N GLY A 129 -21.63 6.37 -10.60
CA GLY A 129 -22.04 6.80 -11.92
C GLY A 129 -21.08 7.74 -12.61
N GLU A 130 -19.87 7.89 -12.09
CA GLU A 130 -18.83 8.69 -12.71
C GLU A 130 -18.19 7.91 -13.85
N VAL A 131 -18.01 8.55 -14.99
CA VAL A 131 -17.63 7.85 -16.19
C VAL A 131 -16.21 8.16 -16.64
N SER A 132 -15.75 9.38 -16.46
CA SER A 132 -14.49 9.84 -17.03
C SER A 132 -13.32 9.72 -16.08
N PHE A 133 -13.48 9.02 -14.98
CA PHE A 133 -12.46 8.99 -13.94
C PHE A 133 -11.14 8.41 -14.42
N ASP A 134 -11.21 7.40 -15.25
CA ASP A 134 -9.99 6.71 -15.68
C ASP A 134 -9.13 7.50 -16.64
N GLU A 135 -9.71 8.43 -17.38
CA GLU A 135 -8.97 9.15 -18.40
C GLU A 135 -7.78 9.95 -17.85
N PRO A 136 -7.96 10.78 -16.82
CA PRO A 136 -6.81 11.53 -16.29
C PRO A 136 -5.74 10.63 -15.71
N LEU A 137 -6.14 9.54 -15.09
CA LEU A 137 -5.19 8.63 -14.50
C LEU A 137 -4.39 7.88 -15.56
N ASN A 138 -5.04 7.54 -16.65
CA ASN A 138 -4.39 6.83 -17.74
C ASN A 138 -3.29 7.66 -18.39
N THR A 139 -3.48 8.96 -18.45
CA THR A 139 -2.47 9.83 -19.04
C THR A 139 -1.28 10.06 -18.10
N ASP A 140 -1.52 10.00 -16.80
CA ASP A 140 -0.48 10.25 -15.83
C ASP A 140 0.47 9.07 -15.65
N TRP A 141 0.01 7.90 -16.02
CA TRP A 141 0.79 6.70 -15.88
C TRP A 141 1.27 6.26 -17.24
N ASP A 142 1.62 5.09 -17.38
CA ASP A 142 1.86 4.52 -18.68
C ASP A 142 0.52 3.94 -19.12
N GLY A 143 -0.27 4.75 -19.78
CA GLY A 143 -1.68 4.52 -19.98
C GLY A 143 -2.13 3.10 -20.27
N LYS A 144 -1.28 2.32 -20.90
CA LYS A 144 -1.66 0.96 -21.27
C LYS A 144 -1.92 0.07 -20.07
N GLU A 145 -1.15 0.24 -19.00
CA GLU A 145 -1.31 -0.58 -17.83
C GLU A 145 -2.57 -0.23 -17.05
N LEU A 146 -2.98 1.00 -17.15
CA LEU A 146 -4.13 1.46 -16.38
C LEU A 146 -5.46 1.03 -16.97
N LEU A 147 -5.47 0.65 -18.23
CA LEU A 147 -6.69 0.19 -18.88
C LEU A 147 -6.98 -1.27 -18.62
N LEU A 148 -6.04 -1.95 -18.07
CA LEU A 148 -6.23 -3.35 -17.74
C LEU A 148 -7.05 -3.51 -16.48
#